data_d247c8797dcfa5ebbfb9766065ce83e4
#
_entry.id   d247c8797dcfa5ebbfb9766065ce83e4
#
_cell.length_a   1.000
_cell.length_b   1.000
_cell.length_c   1.000
_cell.angle_alpha   90.00
_cell.angle_beta   90.00
_cell.angle_gamma   90.00
#
_symmetry.space_group_name_H-M   'P 1'
#
loop_
_entity.id
_entity.type
_entity.pdbx_description
1 polymer ?
#
loop_
_entity_poly.entity_id
_entity_poly.type
_entity_poly.pdbx_seq_one_letter_code
_entity_poly.pdbx_strand_id
1 'polypeptide(L)'
;ALGSNTTVNNVRGVALGAKSATAAPVSTASETINGLQYNYAGGTADSTVSVGNTSTKRTITNVAAGRVNAQSTDAINGSQLYGVANAVGNVAKSTKNILGGNAQIDQNGTITMTNIGDTGKNTVHEAIKSANSGWELQVNGQKVKDVKAPNRTVNFKAGKNIALEGSGDNVTVATVDNANFNSVTTGNVS
;
A
#
# COMPACT_ATOMS: atom_id res chain seq x y z
N ALA A 1 41.51 -28.64 5.29
CA ALA A 1 41.65 -27.78 6.47
C ALA A 1 42.86 -26.85 6.35
N LEU A 2 42.69 -25.58 6.67
CA LEU A 2 43.78 -24.60 6.66
C LEU A 2 43.69 -23.72 7.91
N GLY A 3 44.59 -23.89 8.86
CA GLY A 3 44.66 -23.17 10.13
C GLY A 3 44.82 -24.11 11.35
N SER A 4 45.22 -23.51 12.49
CA SER A 4 45.40 -24.27 13.75
C SER A 4 44.06 -24.76 14.30
N ASN A 5 43.99 -26.00 14.75
CA ASN A 5 42.78 -26.62 15.33
C ASN A 5 41.54 -26.59 14.39
N THR A 6 41.74 -26.68 13.07
CA THR A 6 40.69 -26.83 12.11
C THR A 6 40.17 -28.26 12.01
N THR A 7 38.88 -28.45 11.83
CA THR A 7 38.24 -29.77 11.73
C THR A 7 37.36 -29.86 10.46
N VAL A 8 37.55 -30.90 9.67
CA VAL A 8 36.70 -31.21 8.54
C VAL A 8 35.90 -32.47 8.85
N ASN A 9 34.61 -32.35 9.09
CA ASN A 9 33.75 -33.43 9.57
C ASN A 9 32.96 -34.14 8.45
N ASN A 10 33.07 -33.65 7.21
CA ASN A 10 32.33 -34.19 6.08
C ASN A 10 33.19 -34.30 4.83
N VAL A 11 32.89 -35.26 3.99
CA VAL A 11 33.58 -35.51 2.69
C VAL A 11 33.60 -34.24 1.85
N ARG A 12 34.72 -33.93 1.19
CA ARG A 12 34.94 -32.73 0.35
C ARG A 12 34.78 -31.40 1.07
N GLY A 13 34.59 -31.38 2.38
CA GLY A 13 34.47 -30.15 3.16
C GLY A 13 35.78 -29.36 3.16
N VAL A 14 35.67 -28.03 3.28
CA VAL A 14 36.80 -27.10 3.37
C VAL A 14 36.66 -26.26 4.65
N ALA A 15 37.63 -26.29 5.55
CA ALA A 15 37.68 -25.42 6.73
C ALA A 15 38.85 -24.45 6.58
N LEU A 16 38.56 -23.14 6.61
CA LEU A 16 39.54 -22.06 6.45
C LEU A 16 39.61 -21.19 7.71
N GLY A 17 40.82 -21.04 8.25
CA GLY A 17 41.10 -20.24 9.44
C GLY A 17 41.08 -21.05 10.72
N ALA A 18 41.91 -20.60 11.71
CA ALA A 18 42.06 -21.29 12.99
C ALA A 18 40.72 -21.59 13.68
N LYS A 19 40.60 -22.80 14.22
CA LYS A 19 39.37 -23.32 14.88
C LYS A 19 38.14 -23.45 13.98
N SER A 20 38.24 -23.26 12.67
CA SER A 20 37.13 -23.50 11.77
C SER A 20 36.71 -24.97 11.74
N ALA A 21 35.44 -25.25 11.69
CA ALA A 21 34.87 -26.59 11.60
C ALA A 21 33.78 -26.65 10.53
N THR A 22 33.77 -27.69 9.71
CA THR A 22 32.68 -27.91 8.76
C THR A 22 31.50 -28.60 9.44
N ALA A 23 30.30 -28.26 9.02
CA ALA A 23 29.07 -28.99 9.27
C ALA A 23 28.60 -29.71 7.98
N ALA A 24 27.66 -30.62 8.09
CA ALA A 24 27.04 -31.26 6.92
C ALA A 24 26.46 -30.22 5.97
N PRO A 25 26.57 -30.42 4.65
CA PRO A 25 25.94 -29.52 3.68
C PRO A 25 24.42 -29.52 3.84
N VAL A 26 23.81 -28.34 3.68
CA VAL A 26 22.36 -28.14 3.70
C VAL A 26 21.92 -27.70 2.32
N SER A 27 21.10 -28.51 1.67
CA SER A 27 20.49 -28.18 0.36
C SER A 27 19.26 -27.32 0.56
N THR A 28 19.16 -26.22 -0.20
CA THR A 28 18.04 -25.28 -0.14
C THR A 28 17.60 -24.94 -1.58
N ALA A 29 16.66 -25.69 -2.12
CA ALA A 29 16.16 -25.50 -3.48
C ALA A 29 15.11 -24.38 -3.57
N SER A 30 14.35 -24.16 -2.50
CA SER A 30 13.35 -23.11 -2.42
C SER A 30 13.07 -22.74 -0.96
N GLU A 31 12.44 -21.56 -0.77
CA GLU A 31 11.95 -21.13 0.53
C GLU A 31 10.65 -20.34 0.37
N THR A 32 9.76 -20.39 1.38
CA THR A 32 8.54 -19.59 1.43
C THR A 32 8.74 -18.42 2.38
N ILE A 33 8.70 -17.20 1.83
CA ILE A 33 8.85 -15.96 2.59
C ILE A 33 7.56 -15.16 2.44
N ASN A 34 6.91 -14.81 3.55
CA ASN A 34 5.63 -14.09 3.57
C ASN A 34 4.55 -14.72 2.68
N GLY A 35 4.48 -16.06 2.64
CA GLY A 35 3.50 -16.81 1.85
C GLY A 35 3.83 -16.94 0.36
N LEU A 36 4.95 -16.39 -0.11
CA LEU A 36 5.42 -16.52 -1.49
C LEU A 36 6.59 -17.49 -1.56
N GLN A 37 6.53 -18.45 -2.50
CA GLN A 37 7.60 -19.40 -2.74
C GLN A 37 8.65 -18.82 -3.69
N TYR A 38 9.91 -18.92 -3.28
CA TYR A 38 11.09 -18.53 -4.06
C TYR A 38 11.92 -19.77 -4.37
N ASN A 39 12.30 -19.96 -5.64
CA ASN A 39 13.19 -21.03 -6.09
C ASN A 39 14.60 -20.50 -6.28
N TYR A 40 15.60 -21.29 -5.87
CA TYR A 40 16.99 -20.87 -5.87
C TYR A 40 17.83 -21.72 -6.83
N ALA A 41 18.74 -21.07 -7.57
CA ALA A 41 19.78 -21.76 -8.31
C ALA A 41 20.78 -22.42 -7.33
N GLY A 42 21.39 -23.53 -7.74
CA GLY A 42 22.34 -24.26 -6.89
C GLY A 42 21.73 -24.86 -5.63
N GLY A 43 20.43 -25.15 -5.66
CA GLY A 43 19.68 -25.65 -4.50
C GLY A 43 20.19 -26.96 -3.88
N THR A 44 21.05 -27.72 -4.58
CA THR A 44 21.69 -28.95 -4.07
C THR A 44 23.13 -28.65 -3.68
N ALA A 45 23.47 -28.83 -2.41
CA ALA A 45 24.81 -28.65 -1.89
C ALA A 45 25.56 -29.98 -1.83
N ASP A 46 26.73 -30.08 -2.47
CA ASP A 46 27.60 -31.27 -2.43
C ASP A 46 28.49 -31.30 -1.17
N SER A 47 28.98 -30.16 -0.74
CA SER A 47 29.88 -30.03 0.41
C SER A 47 29.77 -28.65 1.06
N THR A 48 30.55 -28.42 2.13
CA THR A 48 30.56 -27.16 2.88
C THR A 48 31.93 -26.53 2.88
N VAL A 49 32.01 -25.20 2.60
CA VAL A 49 33.17 -24.36 2.94
C VAL A 49 32.84 -23.59 4.23
N SER A 50 33.61 -23.79 5.27
CA SER A 50 33.43 -23.11 6.57
C SER A 50 34.60 -22.20 6.86
N VAL A 51 34.30 -20.95 7.25
CA VAL A 51 35.29 -19.96 7.71
C VAL A 51 35.22 -19.75 9.24
N GLY A 52 34.52 -20.61 9.97
CA GLY A 52 34.34 -20.51 11.42
C GLY A 52 33.76 -21.75 12.04
N ASN A 53 33.17 -21.59 13.21
CA ASN A 53 32.43 -22.62 13.94
C ASN A 53 31.21 -22.00 14.67
N THR A 54 30.56 -22.76 15.55
CA THR A 54 29.41 -22.29 16.34
C THR A 54 29.73 -21.07 17.22
N SER A 55 30.96 -20.93 17.69
CA SER A 55 31.39 -19.83 18.57
C SER A 55 32.20 -18.74 17.86
N THR A 56 32.84 -19.06 16.74
CA THR A 56 33.70 -18.14 15.98
C THR A 56 33.10 -17.85 14.61
N LYS A 57 32.72 -16.61 14.34
CA LYS A 57 32.25 -16.14 13.04
C LYS A 57 33.32 -15.25 12.42
N ARG A 58 33.39 -15.21 11.07
CA ARG A 58 34.31 -14.33 10.33
C ARG A 58 33.60 -13.60 9.24
N THR A 59 33.98 -12.35 8.99
CA THR A 59 33.59 -11.62 7.79
C THR A 59 34.44 -12.09 6.60
N ILE A 60 33.84 -12.14 5.43
CA ILE A 60 34.56 -12.32 4.16
C ILE A 60 34.59 -10.96 3.48
N THR A 61 35.80 -10.39 3.31
CA THR A 61 36.00 -9.06 2.71
C THR A 61 36.60 -9.17 1.32
N ASN A 62 36.58 -8.05 0.54
CA ASN A 62 37.09 -7.98 -0.83
C ASN A 62 36.40 -8.93 -1.81
N VAL A 63 35.14 -9.21 -1.55
CA VAL A 63 34.28 -9.97 -2.49
C VAL A 63 33.82 -9.03 -3.58
N ALA A 64 34.11 -9.38 -4.84
CA ALA A 64 33.58 -8.66 -6.00
C ALA A 64 32.05 -8.81 -6.08
N ALA A 65 31.39 -7.89 -6.80
CA ALA A 65 29.95 -8.02 -7.05
C ALA A 65 29.64 -9.28 -7.87
N GLY A 66 28.72 -10.08 -7.39
CA GLY A 66 28.23 -11.28 -8.08
C GLY A 66 27.22 -10.93 -9.18
N ARG A 67 27.02 -11.83 -10.14
CA ARG A 67 25.97 -11.69 -11.14
C ARG A 67 24.60 -11.80 -10.47
N VAL A 68 23.65 -10.98 -10.87
CA VAL A 68 22.28 -10.97 -10.34
C VAL A 68 21.31 -11.41 -11.44
N ASN A 69 21.03 -12.71 -11.48
CA ASN A 69 20.05 -13.32 -12.38
C ASN A 69 19.55 -14.65 -11.78
N ALA A 70 18.51 -15.23 -12.38
CA ALA A 70 17.85 -16.43 -11.84
C ALA A 70 18.72 -17.69 -11.81
N GLN A 71 19.84 -17.72 -12.55
CA GLN A 71 20.75 -18.87 -12.65
C GLN A 71 22.04 -18.65 -11.84
N SER A 72 22.24 -17.47 -11.27
CA SER A 72 23.49 -17.15 -10.57
C SER A 72 23.64 -17.95 -9.28
N THR A 73 24.87 -18.42 -9.08
CA THR A 73 25.35 -19.01 -7.83
C THR A 73 26.53 -18.23 -7.23
N ASP A 74 26.73 -16.98 -7.70
CA ASP A 74 27.78 -16.12 -7.22
C ASP A 74 27.48 -15.58 -5.81
N ALA A 75 28.50 -15.30 -5.03
CA ALA A 75 28.37 -14.57 -3.78
C ALA A 75 27.92 -13.12 -4.06
N ILE A 76 27.06 -12.60 -3.23
CA ILE A 76 26.57 -11.22 -3.28
C ILE A 76 27.26 -10.40 -2.19
N ASN A 77 27.82 -9.25 -2.55
CA ASN A 77 28.41 -8.35 -1.56
C ASN A 77 27.40 -7.31 -1.02
N GLY A 78 27.76 -6.64 0.07
CA GLY A 78 26.87 -5.72 0.78
C GLY A 78 26.38 -4.54 -0.05
N SER A 79 27.14 -4.07 -1.06
CA SER A 79 26.71 -2.95 -1.92
C SER A 79 25.54 -3.34 -2.84
N GLN A 80 25.46 -4.57 -3.28
CA GLN A 80 24.36 -5.08 -4.07
C GLN A 80 23.07 -5.17 -3.23
N LEU A 81 23.16 -5.67 -2.00
CA LEU A 81 22.03 -5.70 -1.06
C LEU A 81 21.57 -4.27 -0.69
N TYR A 82 22.52 -3.33 -0.51
CA TYR A 82 22.20 -1.93 -0.25
C TYR A 82 21.37 -1.30 -1.39
N GLY A 83 21.70 -1.62 -2.66
CA GLY A 83 20.92 -1.18 -3.82
C GLY A 83 19.46 -1.65 -3.74
N VAL A 84 19.23 -2.92 -3.40
CA VAL A 84 17.87 -3.49 -3.22
C VAL A 84 17.16 -2.83 -2.05
N ALA A 85 17.84 -2.66 -0.89
CA ALA A 85 17.26 -2.00 0.27
C ALA A 85 16.82 -0.56 -0.02
N ASN A 86 17.62 0.21 -0.79
CA ASN A 86 17.26 1.54 -1.25
C ASN A 86 16.03 1.53 -2.17
N ALA A 87 15.95 0.60 -3.11
CA ALA A 87 14.80 0.49 -4.01
C ALA A 87 13.51 0.24 -3.21
N VAL A 88 13.53 -0.69 -2.24
CA VAL A 88 12.39 -0.96 -1.35
C VAL A 88 12.03 0.27 -0.52
N GLY A 89 13.02 0.95 0.06
CA GLY A 89 12.80 2.19 0.82
C GLY A 89 12.16 3.31 -0.03
N ASN A 90 12.57 3.44 -1.29
CA ASN A 90 11.99 4.41 -2.21
C ASN A 90 10.55 4.06 -2.60
N VAL A 91 10.22 2.77 -2.78
CA VAL A 91 8.85 2.31 -2.99
C VAL A 91 7.96 2.67 -1.79
N ALA A 92 8.42 2.40 -0.56
CA ALA A 92 7.67 2.74 0.64
C ALA A 92 7.43 4.26 0.76
N LYS A 93 8.47 5.08 0.51
CA LYS A 93 8.37 6.56 0.54
C LYS A 93 7.41 7.09 -0.52
N SER A 94 7.50 6.61 -1.76
CA SER A 94 6.61 7.06 -2.83
C SER A 94 5.17 6.64 -2.59
N THR A 95 4.92 5.44 -2.07
CA THR A 95 3.58 4.99 -1.69
C THR A 95 2.99 5.88 -0.59
N LYS A 96 3.77 6.17 0.48
CA LYS A 96 3.35 7.13 1.51
C LYS A 96 2.98 8.49 0.91
N ASN A 97 3.79 9.02 0.00
CA ASN A 97 3.56 10.32 -0.62
C ASN A 97 2.30 10.32 -1.52
N ILE A 98 2.06 9.25 -2.25
CA ILE A 98 0.86 9.10 -3.09
C ILE A 98 -0.40 8.99 -2.23
N LEU A 99 -0.35 8.27 -1.13
CA LEU A 99 -1.46 8.17 -0.18
C LEU A 99 -1.75 9.52 0.49
N GLY A 100 -0.71 10.31 0.79
CA GLY A 100 -0.85 11.63 1.41
C GLY A 100 -1.42 11.59 2.83
N GLY A 101 -2.03 12.71 3.26
CA GLY A 101 -2.70 12.80 4.55
C GLY A 101 -1.81 12.40 5.73
N ASN A 102 -2.29 11.52 6.58
CA ASN A 102 -1.59 11.01 7.77
C ASN A 102 -0.86 9.68 7.53
N ALA A 103 -0.59 9.31 6.28
CA ALA A 103 0.17 8.09 5.97
C ALA A 103 1.54 8.10 6.66
N GLN A 104 1.91 7.00 7.30
CA GLN A 104 3.18 6.81 8.02
C GLN A 104 3.89 5.55 7.51
N ILE A 105 5.21 5.51 7.70
CA ILE A 105 6.03 4.30 7.52
C ILE A 105 6.63 3.99 8.88
N ASP A 106 6.39 2.80 9.41
CA ASP A 106 6.98 2.35 10.67
C ASP A 106 8.43 1.84 10.48
N GLN A 107 9.08 1.44 11.58
CA GLN A 107 10.46 0.95 11.58
C GLN A 107 10.65 -0.36 10.77
N ASN A 108 9.57 -1.10 10.52
CA ASN A 108 9.57 -2.33 9.73
C ASN A 108 9.26 -2.07 8.25
N GLY A 109 9.05 -0.80 7.85
CA GLY A 109 8.67 -0.42 6.50
C GLY A 109 7.18 -0.61 6.18
N THR A 110 6.35 -0.89 7.21
CA THR A 110 4.89 -1.02 7.04
C THR A 110 4.26 0.35 6.85
N ILE A 111 3.41 0.48 5.85
CA ILE A 111 2.68 1.70 5.58
C ILE A 111 1.32 1.61 6.26
N THR A 112 1.02 2.59 7.09
CA THR A 112 -0.27 2.73 7.78
C THR A 112 -0.90 4.07 7.47
N MET A 113 -2.22 4.11 7.43
CA MET A 113 -3.02 5.32 7.27
C MET A 113 -4.38 5.11 7.93
N THR A 114 -4.91 6.15 8.58
CA THR A 114 -6.21 6.12 9.23
C THR A 114 -7.04 7.32 8.78
N ASN A 115 -8.35 7.25 8.98
CA ASN A 115 -9.27 8.35 8.66
C ASN A 115 -9.01 8.96 7.27
N ILE A 116 -8.96 8.11 6.24
CA ILE A 116 -8.59 8.49 4.87
C ILE A 116 -9.58 9.53 4.34
N GLY A 117 -9.06 10.74 3.99
CA GLY A 117 -9.87 11.83 3.48
C GLY A 117 -10.99 12.27 4.44
N ASP A 118 -10.75 12.20 5.77
CA ASP A 118 -11.70 12.57 6.83
C ASP A 118 -13.03 11.79 6.80
N THR A 119 -13.03 10.62 6.17
CA THR A 119 -14.21 9.75 6.03
C THR A 119 -14.47 8.85 7.24
N GLY A 120 -13.58 8.84 8.24
CA GLY A 120 -13.60 7.88 9.35
C GLY A 120 -13.24 6.44 8.95
N LYS A 121 -12.73 6.22 7.72
CA LYS A 121 -12.36 4.90 7.19
C LYS A 121 -10.85 4.75 7.07
N ASN A 122 -10.38 3.50 7.26
CA ASN A 122 -8.95 3.17 7.28
C ASN A 122 -8.49 2.41 6.02
N THR A 123 -9.37 2.16 5.07
CA THR A 123 -9.04 1.61 3.76
C THR A 123 -9.49 2.55 2.65
N VAL A 124 -8.72 2.63 1.57
CA VAL A 124 -9.06 3.45 0.39
C VAL A 124 -10.42 3.06 -0.18
N HIS A 125 -10.71 1.75 -0.24
CA HIS A 125 -12.00 1.26 -0.72
C HIS A 125 -13.18 1.81 0.08
N GLU A 126 -13.12 1.71 1.42
CA GLU A 126 -14.20 2.18 2.29
C GLU A 126 -14.31 3.70 2.33
N ALA A 127 -13.17 4.42 2.24
CA ALA A 127 -13.16 5.87 2.16
C ALA A 127 -13.85 6.37 0.88
N ILE A 128 -13.53 5.78 -0.28
CA ILE A 128 -14.20 6.10 -1.55
C ILE A 128 -15.69 5.77 -1.47
N LYS A 129 -16.05 4.61 -0.91
CA LYS A 129 -17.46 4.22 -0.72
C LYS A 129 -18.20 5.22 0.17
N SER A 130 -17.58 5.68 1.25
CA SER A 130 -18.14 6.70 2.15
C SER A 130 -18.30 8.04 1.44
N ALA A 131 -17.27 8.52 0.72
CA ALA A 131 -17.30 9.77 -0.04
C ALA A 131 -18.36 9.74 -1.17
N ASN A 132 -18.67 8.57 -1.70
CA ASN A 132 -19.70 8.38 -2.73
C ASN A 132 -21.11 8.09 -2.17
N SER A 133 -21.30 8.12 -0.84
CA SER A 133 -22.61 7.85 -0.22
C SER A 133 -23.68 8.87 -0.67
N GLY A 134 -23.25 10.10 -1.02
CA GLY A 134 -24.17 11.15 -1.46
C GLY A 134 -25.01 11.73 -0.34
N TRP A 135 -26.12 12.34 -0.72
CA TRP A 135 -27.10 12.92 0.19
C TRP A 135 -28.52 12.62 -0.28
N GLU A 136 -29.47 12.77 0.59
CA GLU A 136 -30.89 12.51 0.30
C GLU A 136 -31.62 13.82 0.06
N LEU A 137 -32.31 13.94 -1.11
CA LEU A 137 -33.24 15.02 -1.36
C LEU A 137 -34.60 14.65 -0.80
N GLN A 138 -35.13 15.51 0.07
CA GLN A 138 -36.46 15.39 0.63
C GLN A 138 -37.35 16.57 0.21
N VAL A 139 -38.62 16.33 0.08
CA VAL A 139 -39.66 17.37 -0.08
C VAL A 139 -40.77 17.10 0.94
N ASN A 140 -41.05 18.09 1.79
CA ASN A 140 -42.01 17.98 2.90
C ASN A 140 -41.73 16.77 3.82
N GLY A 141 -40.43 16.48 4.09
CA GLY A 141 -40.02 15.35 4.92
C GLY A 141 -40.10 13.98 4.24
N GLN A 142 -40.49 13.93 2.97
CA GLN A 142 -40.54 12.69 2.20
C GLN A 142 -39.36 12.59 1.25
N LYS A 143 -38.72 11.43 1.23
CA LYS A 143 -37.60 11.15 0.33
C LYS A 143 -38.04 11.17 -1.13
N VAL A 144 -37.36 11.97 -1.95
CA VAL A 144 -37.55 12.07 -3.40
C VAL A 144 -36.44 11.34 -4.14
N LYS A 145 -35.18 11.52 -3.71
CA LYS A 145 -34.04 11.01 -4.45
C LYS A 145 -32.81 10.85 -3.57
N ASP A 146 -32.02 9.77 -3.79
CA ASP A 146 -30.63 9.68 -3.38
C ASP A 146 -29.75 10.36 -4.42
N VAL A 147 -29.07 11.42 -4.04
CA VAL A 147 -28.15 12.17 -4.90
C VAL A 147 -26.74 11.65 -4.70
N LYS A 148 -26.39 10.60 -5.44
CA LYS A 148 -25.09 9.90 -5.34
C LYS A 148 -24.60 9.47 -6.72
N ALA A 149 -23.33 9.09 -6.82
CA ALA A 149 -22.77 8.56 -8.06
C ALA A 149 -23.55 7.31 -8.56
N PRO A 150 -23.78 7.18 -9.87
CA PRO A 150 -23.46 8.14 -10.95
C PRO A 150 -24.45 9.28 -11.09
N ASN A 151 -25.65 9.21 -10.47
CA ASN A 151 -26.79 10.11 -10.67
C ASN A 151 -26.77 11.29 -9.69
N ARG A 152 -25.83 12.22 -9.89
CA ARG A 152 -25.61 13.38 -8.99
C ARG A 152 -26.41 14.63 -9.37
N THR A 153 -27.18 14.59 -10.47
CA THR A 153 -27.93 15.75 -10.95
C THR A 153 -29.30 15.82 -10.30
N VAL A 154 -29.64 16.97 -9.74
CA VAL A 154 -30.99 17.36 -9.34
C VAL A 154 -31.43 18.48 -10.25
N ASN A 155 -32.62 18.34 -10.87
CA ASN A 155 -33.23 19.36 -11.70
C ASN A 155 -34.47 19.91 -10.97
N PHE A 156 -34.44 21.16 -10.60
CA PHE A 156 -35.61 21.89 -10.10
C PHE A 156 -36.37 22.47 -11.26
N LYS A 157 -37.65 22.14 -11.39
CA LYS A 157 -38.53 22.61 -12.44
C LYS A 157 -39.59 23.54 -11.86
N ALA A 158 -39.69 24.76 -12.39
CA ALA A 158 -40.69 25.70 -11.96
C ALA A 158 -42.13 25.18 -12.22
N GLY A 159 -42.97 25.28 -11.24
CA GLY A 159 -44.42 25.08 -11.35
C GLY A 159 -45.13 26.37 -11.83
N LYS A 160 -46.46 26.32 -11.90
CA LYS A 160 -47.30 27.50 -12.25
C LYS A 160 -47.03 28.63 -11.21
N ASN A 161 -46.85 29.85 -11.70
CA ASN A 161 -46.65 31.06 -10.90
C ASN A 161 -45.29 31.12 -10.12
N ILE A 162 -44.39 30.17 -10.36
CA ILE A 162 -43.06 30.12 -9.69
C ILE A 162 -41.99 30.45 -10.72
N ALA A 163 -41.10 31.36 -10.39
CA ALA A 163 -39.82 31.61 -11.06
C ALA A 163 -38.69 30.95 -10.29
N LEU A 164 -37.76 30.33 -11.00
CA LEU A 164 -36.51 29.71 -10.44
C LEU A 164 -35.34 30.37 -11.16
N GLU A 165 -34.41 30.92 -10.37
CA GLU A 165 -33.15 31.45 -10.86
C GLU A 165 -31.98 30.82 -10.11
N GLY A 166 -30.94 30.45 -10.86
CA GLY A 166 -29.68 29.94 -10.29
C GLY A 166 -28.55 30.96 -10.50
N SER A 167 -27.89 31.40 -9.45
CA SER A 167 -26.74 32.29 -9.56
C SER A 167 -25.69 31.93 -8.48
N GLY A 168 -24.47 31.61 -8.90
CA GLY A 168 -23.43 31.12 -7.99
C GLY A 168 -23.88 29.88 -7.22
N ASP A 169 -23.86 29.93 -5.89
CA ASP A 169 -24.26 28.83 -5.01
C ASP A 169 -25.74 28.90 -4.59
N ASN A 170 -26.53 29.82 -5.19
CA ASN A 170 -27.90 30.07 -4.76
C ASN A 170 -28.93 29.59 -5.82
N VAL A 171 -30.02 29.04 -5.34
CA VAL A 171 -31.24 28.84 -6.10
C VAL A 171 -32.30 29.75 -5.46
N THR A 172 -32.73 30.75 -6.22
CA THR A 172 -33.81 31.66 -5.81
C THR A 172 -35.14 31.11 -6.29
N VAL A 173 -36.08 31.02 -5.37
CA VAL A 173 -37.47 30.62 -5.66
C VAL A 173 -38.37 31.82 -5.35
N ALA A 174 -39.02 32.34 -6.37
CA ALA A 174 -39.91 33.49 -6.24
C ALA A 174 -41.23 33.25 -6.97
N THR A 175 -42.24 34.05 -6.69
CA THR A 175 -43.41 34.17 -7.58
C THR A 175 -43.08 34.92 -8.86
N VAL A 176 -43.73 34.61 -9.95
CA VAL A 176 -43.62 35.46 -11.17
C VAL A 176 -44.33 36.79 -10.93
N ASP A 177 -43.87 37.88 -11.61
CA ASP A 177 -44.45 39.23 -11.45
C ASP A 177 -45.96 39.27 -11.77
N ASN A 178 -46.40 38.50 -12.76
CA ASN A 178 -47.77 38.40 -13.16
C ASN A 178 -48.34 37.01 -12.87
N ALA A 179 -48.55 36.72 -11.56
CA ALA A 179 -49.12 35.45 -11.11
C ALA A 179 -50.61 35.34 -11.48
N ASN A 180 -50.97 34.21 -12.12
CA ASN A 180 -52.35 33.95 -12.55
C ASN A 180 -52.97 32.84 -11.65
N PHE A 181 -53.89 33.25 -10.76
CA PHE A 181 -54.63 32.37 -9.86
C PHE A 181 -56.08 32.19 -10.31
N ASN A 182 -56.61 30.98 -10.21
CA ASN A 182 -58.02 30.72 -10.49
C ASN A 182 -58.98 31.34 -9.45
N SER A 183 -58.48 31.44 -8.21
CA SER A 183 -59.18 32.11 -7.12
C SER A 183 -58.17 32.63 -6.09
N VAL A 184 -58.47 33.75 -5.48
CA VAL A 184 -57.67 34.30 -4.36
C VAL A 184 -58.63 34.49 -3.21
N THR A 185 -58.36 33.79 -2.06
CA THR A 185 -59.08 34.01 -0.80
C THR A 185 -58.21 34.88 0.07
N THR A 186 -58.65 36.11 0.35
CA THR A 186 -57.97 37.00 1.31
C THR A 186 -58.56 36.79 2.67
N GLY A 187 -57.71 36.67 3.70
CA GLY A 187 -58.15 36.76 5.08
C GLY A 187 -58.68 38.21 5.38
N ASN A 188 -59.17 38.46 6.57
CA ASN A 188 -59.71 39.78 6.95
C ASN A 188 -58.80 40.94 6.47
N VAL A 189 -59.36 41.75 5.55
CA VAL A 189 -58.81 43.05 5.24
C VAL A 189 -59.41 44.02 6.24
N SER A 190 -58.62 44.37 7.25
CA SER A 190 -58.97 45.45 8.20
C SER A 190 -58.39 46.76 7.72
#